data_1aa04c26f551673038368f5a886dab0c
#
_entry.id   1aa04c26f551673038368f5a886dab0c
#
_cell.length_a   1.000
_cell.length_b   1.000
_cell.length_c   1.000
_cell.angle_alpha   90.00
_cell.angle_beta   90.00
_cell.angle_gamma   90.00
#
_symmetry.space_group_name_H-M   'P 1'
#
loop_
_entity.id
_entity.type
_entity.pdbx_description
1 polymer ?
#
loop_
_entity_poly.entity_id
_entity_poly.type
_entity_poly.pdbx_seq_one_letter_code
_entity_poly.pdbx_strand_id
1 'polypeptide(L)'
;ALDDKDRQLLILMACVAVPLTLLGGYLQYTHCLREVNGTLHVGQSTYGDLPLHLGIITSLRGAAFPPEYSILPGERLSYPFLMDSLSTSFMIFGLPLRWAVIIPGTLMMGLVFSGYMILADRMASGRRAVVIAALFVFINGGLGFLYSLDTLGVSNGGSVNSLQSGTWLD
;
A
#
# COMPACT_ATOMS: atom_id res chain seq x y z
N ALA A 1 -19.60 -25.48 13.06
CA ALA A 1 -18.19 -25.61 13.40
C ALA A 1 -17.39 -25.52 12.11
N LEU A 2 -16.30 -24.78 12.09
CA LEU A 2 -15.39 -24.72 10.95
C LEU A 2 -14.78 -26.11 10.71
N ASP A 3 -14.68 -26.50 9.44
CA ASP A 3 -13.98 -27.72 9.04
C ASP A 3 -12.47 -27.56 9.35
N ASP A 4 -11.78 -28.68 9.59
CA ASP A 4 -10.34 -28.67 9.89
C ASP A 4 -9.52 -28.04 8.77
N LYS A 5 -9.94 -28.15 7.53
CA LYS A 5 -9.32 -27.48 6.37
C LYS A 5 -9.45 -25.96 6.48
N ASP A 6 -10.64 -25.47 6.77
CA ASP A 6 -10.88 -24.02 6.91
C ASP A 6 -10.10 -23.45 8.09
N ARG A 7 -10.05 -24.17 9.20
CA ARG A 7 -9.25 -23.79 10.37
C ARG A 7 -7.76 -23.67 10.03
N GLN A 8 -7.22 -24.64 9.31
CA GLN A 8 -5.81 -24.60 8.88
C GLN A 8 -5.55 -23.43 7.92
N LEU A 9 -6.48 -23.13 6.99
CA LEU A 9 -6.36 -21.98 6.12
C LEU A 9 -6.37 -20.67 6.91
N LEU A 10 -7.27 -20.53 7.87
CA LEU A 10 -7.32 -19.34 8.74
C LEU A 10 -6.03 -19.13 9.52
N ILE A 11 -5.46 -20.20 10.08
CA ILE A 11 -4.16 -20.13 10.77
C ILE A 11 -3.07 -19.67 9.79
N LEU A 12 -3.04 -20.25 8.59
CA LEU A 12 -2.07 -19.86 7.56
C LEU A 12 -2.23 -18.40 7.15
N MET A 13 -3.46 -17.95 6.94
CA MET A 13 -3.75 -16.53 6.65
C MET A 13 -3.30 -15.61 7.79
N ALA A 14 -3.54 -16.00 9.04
CA ALA A 14 -3.05 -15.25 10.18
C ALA A 14 -1.52 -15.18 10.22
N CYS A 15 -0.83 -16.25 9.86
CA CYS A 15 0.64 -16.29 9.85
C CYS A 15 1.28 -15.55 8.66
N VAL A 16 0.58 -15.37 7.55
CA VAL A 16 1.13 -14.76 6.33
C VAL A 16 0.49 -13.42 6.02
N ALA A 17 -0.84 -13.36 5.90
CA ALA A 17 -1.54 -12.14 5.51
C ALA A 17 -1.46 -11.04 6.59
N VAL A 18 -1.54 -11.40 7.88
CA VAL A 18 -1.46 -10.40 8.95
C VAL A 18 -0.08 -9.73 9.02
N PRO A 19 1.06 -10.46 9.06
CA PRO A 19 2.38 -9.84 9.03
C PRO A 19 2.61 -8.98 7.77
N LEU A 20 2.17 -9.44 6.59
CA LEU A 20 2.28 -8.67 5.35
C LEU A 20 1.41 -7.41 5.39
N THR A 21 0.21 -7.48 5.97
CA THR A 21 -0.66 -6.31 6.15
C THR A 21 -0.02 -5.29 7.09
N LEU A 22 0.54 -5.74 8.19
CA LEU A 22 1.25 -4.88 9.14
C LEU A 22 2.48 -4.23 8.50
N LEU A 23 3.26 -5.00 7.74
CA LEU A 23 4.38 -4.47 6.96
C LEU A 23 3.91 -3.43 5.93
N GLY A 24 2.85 -3.73 5.18
CA GLY A 24 2.26 -2.80 4.21
C GLY A 24 1.76 -1.52 4.87
N GLY A 25 1.08 -1.63 6.02
CA GLY A 25 0.65 -0.49 6.82
C GLY A 25 1.84 0.35 7.33
N TYR A 26 2.89 -0.30 7.78
CA TYR A 26 4.13 0.36 8.17
C TYR A 26 4.79 1.11 7.00
N LEU A 27 4.85 0.49 5.83
CA LEU A 27 5.37 1.14 4.62
C LEU A 27 4.51 2.34 4.20
N GLN A 28 3.19 2.23 4.25
CA GLN A 28 2.31 3.37 4.01
C GLN A 28 2.53 4.47 5.05
N TYR A 29 2.63 4.13 6.33
CA TYR A 29 2.89 5.09 7.40
C TYR A 29 4.20 5.86 7.21
N THR A 30 5.24 5.22 6.69
CA THR A 30 6.56 5.82 6.51
C THR A 30 6.75 6.54 5.18
N HIS A 31 6.02 6.14 4.11
CA HIS A 31 6.22 6.63 2.75
C HIS A 31 5.03 7.44 2.19
N CYS A 32 3.80 7.24 2.71
CA CYS A 32 2.65 8.03 2.30
C CYS A 32 2.38 9.16 3.30
N LEU A 33 2.46 10.41 2.88
CA LEU A 33 2.10 11.58 3.69
C LEU A 33 2.80 11.60 5.06
N ARG A 34 4.10 11.41 5.09
CA ARG A 34 4.88 11.51 6.33
C ARG A 34 4.86 12.95 6.83
N GLU A 35 4.52 13.14 8.09
CA GLU A 35 4.57 14.45 8.72
C GLU A 35 5.98 14.72 9.24
N VAL A 36 6.56 15.83 8.77
CA VAL A 36 7.87 16.33 9.22
C VAL A 36 7.73 17.83 9.48
N ASN A 37 7.99 18.26 10.69
CA ASN A 37 7.92 19.68 11.10
C ASN A 37 6.58 20.38 10.76
N GLY A 38 5.46 19.65 10.86
CA GLY A 38 4.12 20.18 10.55
C GLY A 38 3.77 20.22 9.07
N THR A 39 4.63 19.71 8.18
CA THR A 39 4.36 19.57 6.76
C THR A 39 4.26 18.11 6.36
N LEU A 40 3.41 17.83 5.34
CA LEU A 40 3.22 16.49 4.81
C LEU A 40 4.17 16.26 3.64
N HIS A 41 4.96 15.21 3.74
CA HIS A 41 5.92 14.81 2.72
C HIS A 41 5.51 13.48 2.08
N VAL A 42 5.75 13.35 0.79
CA VAL A 42 5.51 12.14 0.02
C VAL A 42 6.83 11.42 -0.21
N GLY A 43 6.90 10.12 0.04
CA GLY A 43 8.09 9.33 -0.23
C GLY A 43 8.39 9.22 -1.73
N GLN A 44 9.65 9.08 -2.07
CA GLN A 44 10.12 9.04 -3.46
C GLN A 44 9.45 7.93 -4.30
N SER A 45 9.10 6.81 -3.68
CA SER A 45 8.42 5.70 -4.37
C SER A 45 6.94 5.96 -4.67
N THR A 46 6.33 6.97 -4.07
CA THR A 46 4.89 7.26 -4.16
C THR A 46 4.57 8.62 -4.76
N TYR A 47 5.56 9.44 -5.09
CA TYR A 47 5.36 10.81 -5.54
C TYR A 47 4.64 10.93 -6.90
N GLY A 48 4.70 9.90 -7.75
CA GLY A 48 4.12 9.95 -9.10
C GLY A 48 2.59 10.00 -9.07
N ASP A 49 1.96 8.98 -8.50
CA ASP A 49 0.50 8.82 -8.54
C ASP A 49 -0.22 9.39 -7.31
N LEU A 50 0.44 9.44 -6.17
CA LEU A 50 -0.18 9.88 -4.93
C LEU A 50 -0.79 11.30 -5.02
N PRO A 51 -0.18 12.31 -5.65
CA PRO A 51 -0.80 13.62 -5.82
C PRO A 51 -2.13 13.58 -6.60
N LEU A 52 -2.25 12.72 -7.61
CA LEU A 52 -3.50 12.50 -8.34
C LEU A 52 -4.58 11.96 -7.40
N HIS A 53 -4.27 10.90 -6.65
CA HIS A 53 -5.21 10.32 -5.69
C HIS A 53 -5.61 11.31 -4.59
N LEU A 54 -4.66 12.08 -4.06
CA LEU A 54 -4.97 13.13 -3.09
C LEU A 54 -5.88 14.21 -3.66
N GLY A 55 -5.67 14.60 -4.92
CA GLY A 55 -6.55 15.52 -5.64
C GLY A 55 -7.97 14.96 -5.76
N ILE A 56 -8.12 13.68 -6.12
CA ILE A 56 -9.42 13.01 -6.19
C ILE A 56 -10.07 12.94 -4.81
N ILE A 57 -9.36 12.44 -3.80
CA ILE A 57 -9.86 12.28 -2.42
C ILE A 57 -10.40 13.60 -1.87
N THR A 58 -9.66 14.70 -2.08
CA THR A 58 -10.05 16.01 -1.53
C THR A 58 -11.18 16.65 -2.34
N SER A 59 -11.23 16.46 -3.67
CA SER A 59 -12.27 16.99 -4.52
C SER A 59 -13.61 16.27 -4.38
N LEU A 60 -13.61 14.98 -4.07
CA LEU A 60 -14.83 14.21 -3.85
C LEU A 60 -15.62 14.67 -2.62
N ARG A 61 -15.01 15.42 -1.71
CA ARG A 61 -15.69 15.94 -0.52
C ARG A 61 -16.70 17.00 -0.92
N GLY A 62 -17.96 16.62 -0.96
CA GLY A 62 -19.06 17.49 -1.35
C GLY A 62 -19.29 17.62 -2.87
N ALA A 63 -18.62 16.82 -3.67
CA ALA A 63 -18.85 16.76 -5.11
C ALA A 63 -20.23 16.17 -5.44
N ALA A 64 -20.85 16.70 -6.51
CA ALA A 64 -22.02 16.06 -7.12
C ALA A 64 -21.61 14.79 -7.86
N PHE A 65 -22.56 13.86 -8.07
CA PHE A 65 -22.33 12.66 -8.89
C PHE A 65 -22.89 12.87 -10.31
N PRO A 66 -22.15 12.54 -11.38
CA PRO A 66 -20.76 12.04 -11.39
C PRO A 66 -19.75 13.13 -11.04
N PRO A 67 -18.66 12.78 -10.31
CA PRO A 67 -17.66 13.77 -9.93
C PRO A 67 -16.87 14.27 -11.15
N GLU A 68 -16.36 15.49 -11.04
CA GLU A 68 -15.44 16.08 -12.01
C GLU A 68 -14.00 15.66 -11.72
N TYR A 69 -13.16 15.74 -12.75
CA TYR A 69 -11.75 15.44 -12.63
C TYR A 69 -11.00 16.61 -11.98
N SER A 70 -10.36 16.35 -10.84
CA SER A 70 -9.74 17.40 -10.02
C SER A 70 -8.63 18.19 -10.73
N ILE A 71 -7.99 17.60 -11.75
CA ILE A 71 -6.91 18.22 -12.53
C ILE A 71 -7.47 18.98 -13.74
N LEU A 72 -8.64 18.60 -14.25
CA LEU A 72 -9.27 19.20 -15.41
C LEU A 72 -10.74 19.50 -15.10
N PRO A 73 -11.04 20.66 -14.46
CA PRO A 73 -12.40 21.06 -14.13
C PRO A 73 -13.32 21.10 -15.35
N GLY A 74 -14.55 20.65 -15.18
CA GLY A 74 -15.54 20.53 -16.26
C GLY A 74 -15.52 19.20 -17.00
N GLU A 75 -14.48 18.39 -16.82
CA GLU A 75 -14.42 17.05 -17.37
C GLU A 75 -14.81 16.01 -16.32
N ARG A 76 -15.53 14.96 -16.76
CA ARG A 76 -15.96 13.87 -15.90
C ARG A 76 -14.77 13.05 -15.43
N LEU A 77 -14.74 12.70 -14.15
CA LEU A 77 -13.75 11.78 -13.61
C LEU A 77 -13.93 10.39 -14.24
N SER A 78 -13.01 10.03 -15.13
CA SER A 78 -12.96 8.73 -15.82
C SER A 78 -11.86 7.81 -15.27
N TYR A 79 -11.43 8.03 -14.03
CA TYR A 79 -10.43 7.26 -13.32
C TYR A 79 -11.10 6.36 -12.25
N PRO A 80 -10.58 5.16 -11.97
CA PRO A 80 -11.08 4.32 -10.87
C PRO A 80 -10.90 5.04 -9.52
N PHE A 81 -12.00 5.45 -8.90
CA PHE A 81 -11.97 6.28 -7.68
C PHE A 81 -12.66 5.64 -6.46
N LEU A 82 -13.01 4.36 -6.55
CA LEU A 82 -13.71 3.68 -5.45
C LEU A 82 -12.90 3.71 -4.14
N MET A 83 -11.58 3.49 -4.24
CA MET A 83 -10.69 3.54 -3.10
C MET A 83 -10.53 4.95 -2.55
N ASP A 84 -10.45 5.95 -3.44
CA ASP A 84 -10.37 7.35 -3.08
C ASP A 84 -11.66 7.82 -2.40
N SER A 85 -12.82 7.36 -2.87
CA SER A 85 -14.11 7.66 -2.23
C SER A 85 -14.22 7.07 -0.83
N LEU A 86 -13.62 5.91 -0.57
CA LEU A 86 -13.53 5.35 0.77
C LEU A 86 -12.67 6.25 1.67
N SER A 87 -11.51 6.69 1.19
CA SER A 87 -10.65 7.65 1.90
C SER A 87 -11.38 8.98 2.18
N THR A 88 -12.12 9.50 1.20
CA THR A 88 -12.97 10.68 1.37
C THR A 88 -14.01 10.48 2.47
N SER A 89 -14.64 9.30 2.51
CA SER A 89 -15.62 8.97 3.56
C SER A 89 -15.00 9.02 4.95
N PHE A 90 -13.79 8.49 5.13
CA PHE A 90 -13.05 8.60 6.39
C PHE A 90 -12.74 10.06 6.76
N MET A 91 -12.44 10.92 5.78
CA MET A 91 -12.27 12.36 6.03
C MET A 91 -13.57 13.03 6.46
N ILE A 92 -14.70 12.66 5.87
CA ILE A 92 -16.03 13.17 6.25
C ILE A 92 -16.35 12.77 7.70
N PHE A 93 -15.93 11.59 8.16
CA PHE A 93 -16.03 11.16 9.54
C PHE A 93 -15.02 11.81 10.49
N GLY A 94 -14.21 12.75 9.99
CA GLY A 94 -13.31 13.57 10.80
C GLY A 94 -11.87 13.07 10.90
N LEU A 95 -11.48 12.05 10.15
CA LEU A 95 -10.09 11.64 10.12
C LEU A 95 -9.23 12.66 9.35
N PRO A 96 -8.02 13.00 9.83
CA PRO A 96 -7.05 13.75 9.06
C PRO A 96 -6.67 13.02 7.77
N LEU A 97 -6.37 13.77 6.71
CA LEU A 97 -6.05 13.25 5.37
C LEU A 97 -5.05 12.08 5.41
N ARG A 98 -3.97 12.22 6.17
CA ARG A 98 -2.95 11.17 6.32
C ARG A 98 -3.57 9.83 6.73
N TRP A 99 -4.37 9.82 7.80
CA TRP A 99 -4.97 8.59 8.32
C TRP A 99 -6.13 8.09 7.46
N ALA A 100 -6.85 9.01 6.82
CA ALA A 100 -7.90 8.68 5.86
C ALA A 100 -7.36 7.96 4.61
N VAL A 101 -6.08 8.10 4.29
CA VAL A 101 -5.38 7.33 3.24
C VAL A 101 -4.81 6.03 3.80
N ILE A 102 -4.07 6.09 4.91
CA ILE A 102 -3.32 4.94 5.44
C ILE A 102 -4.24 3.83 5.95
N ILE A 103 -5.29 4.17 6.71
CA ILE A 103 -6.16 3.16 7.33
C ILE A 103 -6.89 2.34 6.28
N PRO A 104 -7.69 2.94 5.36
CA PRO A 104 -8.38 2.15 4.36
C PRO A 104 -7.41 1.44 3.41
N GLY A 105 -6.28 2.06 3.07
CA GLY A 105 -5.23 1.42 2.26
C GLY A 105 -4.70 0.15 2.91
N THR A 106 -4.37 0.20 4.21
CA THR A 106 -3.91 -0.96 4.96
C THR A 106 -4.97 -2.06 5.06
N LEU A 107 -6.24 -1.68 5.31
CA LEU A 107 -7.34 -2.64 5.35
C LEU A 107 -7.55 -3.34 3.99
N MET A 108 -7.51 -2.57 2.90
CA MET A 108 -7.64 -3.14 1.55
C MET A 108 -6.48 -4.07 1.20
N MET A 109 -5.25 -3.74 1.59
CA MET A 109 -4.11 -4.67 1.44
C MET A 109 -4.35 -5.97 2.18
N GLY A 110 -4.85 -5.92 3.41
CA GLY A 110 -5.20 -7.11 4.18
C GLY A 110 -6.27 -7.98 3.50
N LEU A 111 -7.28 -7.34 2.92
CA LEU A 111 -8.32 -8.05 2.15
C LEU A 111 -7.74 -8.68 0.88
N VAL A 112 -6.83 -7.98 0.17
CA VAL A 112 -6.16 -8.52 -1.03
C VAL A 112 -5.28 -9.71 -0.67
N PHE A 113 -4.46 -9.63 0.38
CA PHE A 113 -3.62 -10.73 0.81
C PHE A 113 -4.46 -11.95 1.22
N SER A 114 -5.50 -11.73 2.00
CA SER A 114 -6.40 -12.78 2.46
C SER A 114 -7.19 -13.40 1.29
N GLY A 115 -7.77 -12.57 0.44
CA GLY A 115 -8.53 -13.01 -0.74
C GLY A 115 -7.68 -13.80 -1.72
N TYR A 116 -6.44 -13.36 -1.95
CA TYR A 116 -5.51 -14.09 -2.79
C TYR A 116 -5.16 -15.47 -2.22
N MET A 117 -4.94 -15.57 -0.89
CA MET A 117 -4.66 -16.86 -0.27
C MET A 117 -5.85 -17.81 -0.35
N ILE A 118 -7.09 -17.30 -0.21
CA ILE A 118 -8.30 -18.09 -0.42
C ILE A 118 -8.38 -18.58 -1.87
N LEU A 119 -8.12 -17.70 -2.83
CA LEU A 119 -8.10 -18.06 -4.25
C LEU A 119 -7.03 -19.12 -4.54
N ALA A 120 -5.83 -18.92 -4.03
CA ALA A 120 -4.72 -19.87 -4.18
C ALA A 120 -5.05 -21.24 -3.59
N ASP A 121 -5.74 -21.29 -2.44
CA ASP A 121 -6.20 -22.56 -1.84
C ASP A 121 -7.21 -23.30 -2.69
N ARG A 122 -8.05 -22.57 -3.44
CA ARG A 122 -9.03 -23.16 -4.37
C ARG A 122 -8.38 -23.69 -5.65
N MET A 123 -7.26 -23.10 -6.07
CA MET A 123 -6.59 -23.46 -7.32
C MET A 123 -5.43 -24.43 -7.13
N ALA A 124 -4.81 -24.45 -5.96
CA ALA A 124 -3.60 -25.24 -5.68
C ALA A 124 -3.90 -26.48 -4.82
N SER A 125 -3.18 -27.56 -5.11
CA SER A 125 -3.25 -28.79 -4.31
C SER A 125 -2.30 -28.73 -3.10
N GLY A 126 -2.79 -28.22 -1.98
CA GLY A 126 -2.08 -28.29 -0.69
C GLY A 126 -1.53 -26.98 -0.17
N ARG A 127 -1.41 -26.87 1.15
CA ARG A 127 -1.04 -25.66 1.90
C ARG A 127 0.33 -25.08 1.54
N ARG A 128 1.31 -25.95 1.21
CA ARG A 128 2.64 -25.48 0.77
C ARG A 128 2.56 -24.67 -0.51
N ALA A 129 1.71 -25.09 -1.45
CA ALA A 129 1.52 -24.36 -2.69
C ALA A 129 0.88 -22.97 -2.47
N VAL A 130 -0.05 -22.86 -1.51
CA VAL A 130 -0.63 -21.56 -1.11
C VAL A 130 0.42 -20.61 -0.56
N VAL A 131 1.31 -21.09 0.31
CA VAL A 131 2.40 -20.25 0.85
C VAL A 131 3.36 -19.82 -0.25
N ILE A 132 3.78 -20.75 -1.10
CA ILE A 132 4.69 -20.43 -2.22
C ILE A 132 4.04 -19.42 -3.17
N ALA A 133 2.77 -19.60 -3.50
CA ALA A 133 2.03 -18.67 -4.34
C ALA A 133 1.94 -17.27 -3.71
N ALA A 134 1.67 -17.18 -2.40
CA ALA A 134 1.66 -15.91 -1.67
C ALA A 134 3.03 -15.23 -1.68
N LEU A 135 4.11 -15.97 -1.44
CA LEU A 135 5.47 -15.45 -1.50
C LEU A 135 5.81 -14.91 -2.90
N PHE A 136 5.50 -15.66 -3.95
CA PHE A 136 5.77 -15.21 -5.33
C PHE A 136 4.98 -13.97 -5.72
N VAL A 137 3.76 -13.79 -5.25
CA VAL A 137 2.94 -12.62 -5.59
C VAL A 137 3.30 -11.41 -4.73
N PHE A 138 3.46 -11.60 -3.43
CA PHE A 138 3.60 -10.47 -2.51
C PHE A 138 5.05 -10.04 -2.27
N ILE A 139 6.01 -10.92 -2.52
CA ILE A 139 7.45 -10.64 -2.40
C ILE A 139 8.11 -10.71 -3.78
N ASN A 140 7.44 -10.21 -4.80
CA ASN A 140 7.90 -10.23 -6.19
C ASN A 140 8.61 -8.91 -6.54
N GLY A 141 9.66 -8.56 -5.81
CA GLY A 141 10.46 -7.36 -6.08
C GLY A 141 11.59 -7.55 -7.09
N GLY A 142 11.74 -8.76 -7.66
CA GLY A 142 12.92 -9.09 -8.48
C GLY A 142 14.21 -9.02 -7.67
N LEU A 143 15.35 -9.09 -8.37
CA LEU A 143 16.67 -9.00 -7.74
C LEU A 143 17.20 -7.56 -7.67
N GLY A 144 16.38 -6.56 -7.94
CA GLY A 144 16.78 -5.15 -7.92
C GLY A 144 17.34 -4.67 -6.57
N PHE A 145 16.91 -5.29 -5.46
CA PHE A 145 17.48 -5.01 -4.15
C PHE A 145 18.99 -5.31 -4.04
N LEU A 146 19.54 -6.18 -4.89
CA LEU A 146 20.99 -6.46 -4.92
C LEU A 146 21.79 -5.23 -5.32
N TYR A 147 21.23 -4.37 -6.17
CA TYR A 147 21.88 -3.11 -6.53
C TYR A 147 21.90 -2.14 -5.34
N SER A 148 20.89 -2.17 -4.46
CA SER A 148 20.90 -1.34 -3.26
C SER A 148 21.93 -1.81 -2.23
N LEU A 149 22.31 -3.09 -2.22
CA LEU A 149 23.41 -3.58 -1.39
C LEU A 149 24.77 -3.01 -1.81
N ASP A 150 24.96 -2.77 -3.10
CA ASP A 150 26.17 -2.13 -3.62
C ASP A 150 26.22 -0.64 -3.20
N THR A 151 25.12 0.09 -3.35
CA THR A 151 25.01 1.48 -2.89
C THR A 151 25.13 1.62 -1.37
N LEU A 152 24.76 0.60 -0.61
CA LEU A 152 24.97 0.55 0.86
C LEU A 152 26.44 0.26 1.24
N GLY A 153 27.32 0.02 0.25
CA GLY A 153 28.73 -0.25 0.48
C GLY A 153 29.02 -1.61 1.08
N VAL A 154 28.04 -2.53 1.06
CA VAL A 154 28.22 -3.88 1.61
C VAL A 154 29.19 -4.69 0.77
N SER A 155 29.29 -4.41 -0.54
CA SER A 155 30.19 -5.13 -1.45
C SER A 155 31.55 -4.46 -1.62
N ASN A 156 31.69 -3.13 -1.48
CA ASN A 156 32.91 -2.38 -1.83
C ASN A 156 33.48 -1.50 -0.72
N GLY A 157 33.03 -1.65 0.54
CA GLY A 157 33.49 -0.79 1.65
C GLY A 157 33.14 0.69 1.48
N GLY A 158 32.19 0.99 0.60
CA GLY A 158 31.68 2.35 0.39
C GLY A 158 31.01 2.89 1.64
N SER A 159 31.23 4.15 1.93
CA SER A 159 30.68 4.82 3.08
C SER A 159 29.15 4.92 3.00
N VAL A 160 28.45 4.62 4.09
CA VAL A 160 27.00 4.85 4.28
C VAL A 160 26.61 6.32 4.07
N ASN A 161 27.58 7.21 4.00
CA ASN A 161 27.42 8.64 3.74
C ASN A 161 26.79 8.97 2.38
N SER A 162 26.84 8.05 1.41
CA SER A 162 26.14 8.23 0.13
C SER A 162 24.60 8.17 0.25
N LEU A 163 24.10 7.52 1.28
CA LEU A 163 22.65 7.54 1.58
C LEU A 163 22.23 8.75 2.40
N GLN A 164 23.18 9.37 3.15
CA GLN A 164 22.93 10.60 3.88
C GLN A 164 23.07 11.86 3.00
N SER A 165 23.84 11.78 1.93
CA SER A 165 23.97 12.85 0.93
C SER A 165 22.94 12.77 -0.19
N GLY A 166 22.25 11.67 -0.32
CA GLY A 166 21.06 11.59 -1.17
C GLY A 166 19.94 12.37 -0.50
N THR A 167 19.74 13.53 -0.95
CA THR A 167 18.65 14.49 -0.82
C THR A 167 17.27 13.81 -0.80
N TRP A 168 16.98 13.09 0.26
CA TRP A 168 15.63 12.56 0.52
C TRP A 168 14.70 13.63 1.09
N LEU A 169 15.21 14.86 1.26
CA LEU A 169 14.55 15.96 1.96
C LEU A 169 14.70 17.32 1.27
N ASP A 170 15.26 17.39 0.06
CA ASP A 170 15.27 18.64 -0.74
C ASP A 170 14.15 18.65 -1.75
#